data_1987e87ec3a1516b3af1e82331538ed0
#
_entry.id   1987e87ec3a1516b3af1e82331538ed0
#
_cell.length_a   1.000
_cell.length_b   1.000
_cell.length_c   1.000
_cell.angle_alpha   90.00
_cell.angle_beta   90.00
_cell.angle_gamma   90.00
#
_symmetry.space_group_name_H-M   'P 1'
#
loop_
_entity.id
_entity.type
_entity.pdbx_description
1 polymer ?
#
loop_
_entity_poly.entity_id
_entity_poly.type
_entity_poly.pdbx_seq_one_letter_code
_entity_poly.pdbx_strand_id
1 'polypeptide(L)'
;MKWINENLYISPINTYIDPSKPVENAIITHGHADHAKPGHKNVLATKETINIMKIRYGENCAENFQELPLNRTLKIDNVNITFYPAGHILGSVQVLAEYKGEKINFTGDYKTKKDKTCENFEPVRCHTLVTEATFGLPVFQHPNEHNEIKKLLRSLQLFPERPHLVGVYALGKAQRIIGLIRQQRYDKEIFIHGALEKLCNYYIKENVFLGKFSKTNLKDKKAVSYTHL
;
A
#
# COMPACT_ATOMS: atom_id res chain seq x y z
N MET A 1 10.31 -20.94 16.97
CA MET A 1 9.51 -19.89 17.64
C MET A 1 8.22 -20.51 18.13
N LYS A 2 7.95 -20.47 19.44
CA LYS A 2 6.79 -21.19 20.00
C LYS A 2 5.46 -20.39 20.01
N TRP A 3 5.49 -19.09 19.77
CA TRP A 3 4.30 -18.23 19.89
C TRP A 3 3.85 -17.58 18.55
N ILE A 4 4.59 -17.82 17.47
CA ILE A 4 4.21 -17.51 16.10
C ILE A 4 4.47 -18.73 15.23
N ASN A 5 3.52 -19.06 14.36
CA ASN A 5 3.66 -20.16 13.40
C ASN A 5 3.87 -19.67 11.96
N GLU A 6 4.05 -20.59 11.04
CA GLU A 6 4.26 -20.34 9.60
C GLU A 6 3.09 -19.62 8.90
N ASN A 7 1.89 -19.67 9.47
CA ASN A 7 0.72 -18.93 8.98
C ASN A 7 0.63 -17.50 9.53
N LEU A 8 1.73 -16.96 10.08
CA LEU A 8 1.79 -15.65 10.72
C LEU A 8 0.74 -15.46 11.84
N TYR A 9 0.45 -16.54 12.56
CA TYR A 9 -0.50 -16.54 13.68
C TYR A 9 0.22 -16.29 15.01
N ILE A 10 -0.21 -15.27 15.71
CA ILE A 10 0.29 -14.86 17.04
C ILE A 10 -0.57 -15.53 18.10
N SER A 11 -0.15 -16.70 18.57
CA SER A 11 -0.95 -17.56 19.44
C SER A 11 -1.39 -16.92 20.78
N PRO A 12 -0.57 -16.10 21.48
CA PRO A 12 -0.99 -15.52 22.74
C PRO A 12 -2.19 -14.56 22.67
N ILE A 13 -2.49 -14.03 21.48
CA ILE A 13 -3.58 -13.07 21.25
C ILE A 13 -4.58 -13.56 20.20
N ASN A 14 -4.50 -14.83 19.79
CA ASN A 14 -5.39 -15.42 18.79
C ASN A 14 -5.56 -14.55 17.54
N THR A 15 -4.47 -14.05 16.95
CA THR A 15 -4.50 -13.06 15.87
C THR A 15 -3.60 -13.47 14.73
N TYR A 16 -4.08 -13.32 13.50
CA TYR A 16 -3.32 -13.55 12.27
C TYR A 16 -2.85 -12.23 11.66
N ILE A 17 -1.70 -12.26 10.98
CA ILE A 17 -1.24 -11.15 10.14
C ILE A 17 -1.53 -11.49 8.69
N ASP A 18 -2.24 -10.61 7.96
CA ASP A 18 -2.62 -10.73 6.56
C ASP A 18 -3.21 -12.11 6.18
N PRO A 19 -4.21 -12.62 6.90
CA PRO A 19 -4.74 -13.96 6.63
C PRO A 19 -5.46 -14.02 5.29
N SER A 20 -5.21 -15.09 4.54
CA SER A 20 -5.82 -15.32 3.21
C SER A 20 -7.30 -15.72 3.25
N LYS A 21 -7.82 -16.08 4.43
CA LYS A 21 -9.22 -16.49 4.68
C LYS A 21 -9.80 -15.72 5.84
N PRO A 22 -11.14 -15.55 5.92
CA PRO A 22 -11.79 -14.93 7.07
C PRO A 22 -11.39 -15.60 8.40
N VAL A 23 -11.04 -14.78 9.38
CA VAL A 23 -10.65 -15.18 10.74
C VAL A 23 -11.33 -14.30 11.78
N GLU A 24 -11.25 -14.69 13.06
CA GLU A 24 -11.79 -13.89 14.13
C GLU A 24 -11.00 -12.59 14.34
N ASN A 25 -9.66 -12.67 14.42
CA ASN A 25 -8.82 -11.49 14.63
C ASN A 25 -7.72 -11.43 13.56
N ALA A 26 -7.67 -10.33 12.84
CA ALA A 26 -6.70 -10.06 11.79
C ALA A 26 -5.97 -8.73 12.05
N ILE A 27 -4.66 -8.71 11.86
CA ILE A 27 -3.87 -7.50 11.65
C ILE A 27 -3.62 -7.40 10.16
N ILE A 28 -3.95 -6.26 9.53
CA ILE A 28 -3.74 -6.04 8.10
C ILE A 28 -2.62 -5.03 7.91
N THR A 29 -1.57 -5.46 7.21
CA THR A 29 -0.37 -4.63 7.00
C THR A 29 -0.59 -3.51 5.99
N HIS A 30 -1.36 -3.76 4.92
CA HIS A 30 -1.67 -2.77 3.88
C HIS A 30 -2.86 -3.18 3.00
N GLY A 31 -3.37 -2.25 2.19
CA GLY A 31 -4.63 -2.39 1.47
C GLY A 31 -4.60 -3.18 0.15
N HIS A 32 -3.53 -3.87 -0.25
CA HIS A 32 -3.53 -4.74 -1.43
C HIS A 32 -4.41 -5.98 -1.22
N ALA A 33 -4.98 -6.50 -2.30
CA ALA A 33 -6.03 -7.54 -2.23
C ALA A 33 -5.53 -8.90 -1.74
N ASP A 34 -4.27 -9.20 -1.87
CA ASP A 34 -3.64 -10.43 -1.38
C ASP A 34 -3.40 -10.38 0.13
N HIS A 35 -3.26 -9.20 0.73
CA HIS A 35 -3.11 -8.98 2.17
C HIS A 35 -4.43 -8.62 2.85
N ALA A 36 -5.17 -7.63 2.33
CA ALA A 36 -6.41 -7.11 2.91
C ALA A 36 -7.64 -7.88 2.42
N LYS A 37 -7.82 -9.11 2.85
CA LYS A 37 -9.04 -9.88 2.55
C LYS A 37 -10.24 -9.36 3.35
N PRO A 38 -11.45 -9.34 2.78
CA PRO A 38 -12.67 -9.03 3.51
C PRO A 38 -13.19 -10.23 4.32
N GLY A 39 -14.15 -9.98 5.21
CA GLY A 39 -14.91 -11.01 5.94
C GLY A 39 -14.32 -11.42 7.28
N HIS A 40 -13.29 -10.73 7.78
CA HIS A 40 -12.81 -10.92 9.16
C HIS A 40 -13.81 -10.35 10.16
N LYS A 41 -13.83 -10.92 11.38
CA LYS A 41 -14.65 -10.38 12.46
C LYS A 41 -14.04 -9.09 13.01
N ASN A 42 -12.77 -9.13 13.43
CA ASN A 42 -12.07 -7.97 13.97
C ASN A 42 -10.81 -7.68 13.13
N VAL A 43 -10.67 -6.44 12.69
CA VAL A 43 -9.51 -5.99 11.91
C VAL A 43 -8.80 -4.87 12.66
N LEU A 44 -7.50 -5.07 12.94
CA LEU A 44 -6.58 -4.05 13.42
C LEU A 44 -5.71 -3.60 12.26
N ALA A 45 -5.76 -2.32 11.90
CA ALA A 45 -4.96 -1.73 10.84
C ALA A 45 -4.80 -0.22 11.03
N THR A 46 -4.04 0.44 10.15
CA THR A 46 -4.05 1.91 10.08
C THR A 46 -5.39 2.40 9.55
N LYS A 47 -5.74 3.64 9.90
CA LYS A 47 -6.92 4.34 9.36
C LYS A 47 -6.95 4.28 7.83
N GLU A 48 -5.80 4.50 7.19
CA GLU A 48 -5.66 4.52 5.74
C GLU A 48 -5.94 3.14 5.13
N THR A 49 -5.40 2.08 5.72
CA THR A 49 -5.65 0.71 5.28
C THR A 49 -7.11 0.33 5.44
N ILE A 50 -7.76 0.67 6.58
CA ILE A 50 -9.18 0.45 6.82
C ILE A 50 -10.03 1.15 5.76
N ASN A 51 -9.77 2.43 5.48
CA ASN A 51 -10.51 3.19 4.49
C ASN A 51 -10.32 2.64 3.07
N ILE A 52 -9.11 2.18 2.72
CA ILE A 52 -8.86 1.51 1.44
C ILE A 52 -9.66 0.20 1.35
N MET A 53 -9.71 -0.60 2.41
CA MET A 53 -10.55 -1.81 2.46
C MET A 53 -12.03 -1.48 2.21
N LYS A 54 -12.55 -0.46 2.89
CA LYS A 54 -13.94 0.00 2.71
C LYS A 54 -14.21 0.51 1.30
N ILE A 55 -13.30 1.26 0.69
CA ILE A 55 -13.41 1.73 -0.69
C ILE A 55 -13.49 0.55 -1.68
N ARG A 56 -12.76 -0.52 -1.41
CA ARG A 56 -12.65 -1.68 -2.32
C ARG A 56 -13.78 -2.69 -2.13
N TYR A 57 -14.17 -2.94 -0.89
CA TYR A 57 -15.05 -4.06 -0.55
C TYR A 57 -16.37 -3.62 0.11
N GLY A 58 -16.54 -2.33 0.37
CA GLY A 58 -17.71 -1.77 1.07
C GLY A 58 -17.50 -1.61 2.57
N GLU A 59 -18.39 -0.84 3.20
CA GLU A 59 -18.29 -0.49 4.63
C GLU A 59 -18.28 -1.72 5.55
N ASN A 60 -18.99 -2.78 5.19
CA ASN A 60 -19.17 -3.99 5.98
C ASN A 60 -18.14 -5.08 5.62
N CYS A 61 -16.97 -4.72 5.13
CA CYS A 61 -15.94 -5.71 4.76
C CYS A 61 -15.25 -6.39 5.94
N ALA A 62 -15.50 -5.93 7.17
CA ALA A 62 -15.28 -6.65 8.43
C ALA A 62 -16.39 -6.26 9.42
N GLU A 63 -16.58 -7.04 10.50
CA GLU A 63 -17.60 -6.72 11.51
C GLU A 63 -17.15 -5.53 12.36
N ASN A 64 -15.87 -5.53 12.78
CA ASN A 64 -15.29 -4.49 13.62
C ASN A 64 -13.93 -4.04 13.08
N PHE A 65 -13.69 -2.73 13.17
CA PHE A 65 -12.40 -2.13 12.85
C PHE A 65 -11.82 -1.42 14.06
N GLN A 66 -10.54 -1.65 14.32
CA GLN A 66 -9.75 -0.91 15.28
C GLN A 66 -8.58 -0.24 14.59
N GLU A 67 -8.46 1.07 14.75
CA GLU A 67 -7.34 1.84 14.21
C GLU A 67 -6.15 1.79 15.17
N LEU A 68 -4.96 1.56 14.64
CA LEU A 68 -3.70 1.77 15.35
C LEU A 68 -2.82 2.71 14.54
N PRO A 69 -2.57 3.95 15.03
CA PRO A 69 -1.68 4.89 14.37
C PRO A 69 -0.23 4.41 14.35
N LEU A 70 0.54 4.91 13.38
CA LEU A 70 1.98 4.68 13.30
C LEU A 70 2.70 5.12 14.58
N ASN A 71 3.75 4.38 14.95
CA ASN A 71 4.59 4.62 16.12
C ASN A 71 3.81 4.65 17.44
N ARG A 72 2.63 4.01 17.46
CA ARG A 72 1.84 3.77 18.68
C ARG A 72 1.82 2.28 19.00
N THR A 73 1.91 1.99 20.29
CA THR A 73 1.84 0.61 20.80
C THR A 73 0.46 0.34 21.37
N LEU A 74 -0.15 -0.74 20.91
CA LEU A 74 -1.36 -1.32 21.47
C LEU A 74 -0.96 -2.58 22.26
N LYS A 75 -1.34 -2.64 23.53
CA LYS A 75 -1.19 -3.85 24.33
C LYS A 75 -2.46 -4.68 24.22
N ILE A 76 -2.32 -5.91 23.72
CA ILE A 76 -3.37 -6.91 23.66
C ILE A 76 -2.91 -8.06 24.58
N ASP A 77 -3.61 -8.28 25.69
CA ASP A 77 -3.19 -9.20 26.75
C ASP A 77 -1.71 -8.97 27.16
N ASN A 78 -0.83 -9.93 26.86
CA ASN A 78 0.59 -9.87 27.18
C ASN A 78 1.49 -9.57 25.97
N VAL A 79 0.92 -9.21 24.82
CA VAL A 79 1.65 -8.86 23.59
C VAL A 79 1.52 -7.36 23.33
N ASN A 80 2.64 -6.71 23.06
CA ASN A 80 2.66 -5.35 22.56
C ASN A 80 2.74 -5.38 21.03
N ILE A 81 1.81 -4.71 20.36
CA ILE A 81 1.79 -4.53 18.90
C ILE A 81 2.10 -3.07 18.58
N THR A 82 3.11 -2.84 17.75
CA THR A 82 3.47 -1.49 17.30
C THR A 82 3.55 -1.47 15.78
N PHE A 83 2.94 -0.46 15.16
CA PHE A 83 3.00 -0.24 13.72
C PHE A 83 4.10 0.76 13.36
N TYR A 84 4.99 0.35 12.45
CA TYR A 84 6.01 1.21 11.85
C TYR A 84 5.75 1.36 10.35
N PRO A 85 6.08 2.52 9.73
CA PRO A 85 5.83 2.68 8.29
C PRO A 85 6.66 1.71 7.45
N ALA A 86 6.01 1.09 6.46
CA ALA A 86 6.64 0.16 5.54
C ALA A 86 7.09 0.82 4.22
N GLY A 87 6.64 2.04 3.91
CA GLY A 87 7.05 2.77 2.71
C GLY A 87 6.49 2.24 1.39
N HIS A 88 5.56 1.29 1.44
CA HIS A 88 5.06 0.59 0.26
C HIS A 88 3.91 1.32 -0.45
N ILE A 89 2.83 1.55 0.27
CA ILE A 89 1.66 2.35 -0.16
C ILE A 89 1.13 3.15 1.03
N LEU A 90 0.17 4.05 0.79
CA LEU A 90 -0.49 4.83 1.84
C LEU A 90 -1.07 3.90 2.91
N GLY A 91 -0.70 4.13 4.17
CA GLY A 91 -1.12 3.35 5.33
C GLY A 91 -0.41 2.01 5.52
N SER A 92 0.56 1.65 4.67
CA SER A 92 1.32 0.39 4.81
C SER A 92 2.21 0.38 6.05
N VAL A 93 2.20 -0.75 6.78
CA VAL A 93 2.94 -0.90 8.03
C VAL A 93 3.78 -2.16 8.08
N GLN A 94 4.87 -2.06 8.83
CA GLN A 94 5.52 -3.19 9.48
C GLN A 94 4.86 -3.41 10.84
N VAL A 95 4.69 -4.65 11.25
CA VAL A 95 4.08 -5.03 12.52
C VAL A 95 5.16 -5.56 13.45
N LEU A 96 5.53 -4.79 14.47
CA LEU A 96 6.38 -5.28 15.55
C LEU A 96 5.51 -5.88 16.64
N ALA A 97 5.66 -7.18 16.88
CA ALA A 97 5.08 -7.89 17.98
C ALA A 97 6.14 -8.17 19.07
N GLU A 98 5.85 -7.81 20.32
CA GLU A 98 6.74 -8.06 21.46
C GLU A 98 6.00 -8.88 22.52
N TYR A 99 6.58 -10.03 22.89
CA TYR A 99 6.05 -10.94 23.89
C TYR A 99 7.18 -11.51 24.73
N LYS A 100 7.08 -11.38 26.08
CA LYS A 100 8.09 -11.86 27.04
C LYS A 100 9.53 -11.44 26.70
N GLY A 101 9.70 -10.19 26.21
CA GLY A 101 11.01 -9.65 25.85
C GLY A 101 11.51 -10.05 24.46
N GLU A 102 10.86 -10.98 23.76
CA GLU A 102 11.15 -11.33 22.37
C GLU A 102 10.42 -10.39 21.42
N LYS A 103 11.13 -9.87 20.41
CA LYS A 103 10.63 -8.95 19.39
C LYS A 103 10.68 -9.61 18.03
N ILE A 104 9.54 -9.68 17.35
CA ILE A 104 9.42 -10.18 15.98
C ILE A 104 8.81 -9.07 15.13
N ASN A 105 9.48 -8.74 14.01
CA ASN A 105 8.99 -7.74 13.06
C ASN A 105 8.53 -8.43 11.78
N PHE A 106 7.28 -8.18 11.37
CA PHE A 106 6.70 -8.58 10.09
C PHE A 106 6.70 -7.37 9.18
N THR A 107 7.41 -7.42 8.07
CA THR A 107 7.55 -6.25 7.20
C THR A 107 6.28 -5.94 6.43
N GLY A 108 5.39 -6.92 6.21
CA GLY A 108 4.47 -6.83 5.08
C GLY A 108 5.25 -6.58 3.79
N ASP A 109 4.60 -6.02 2.79
CA ASP A 109 5.30 -5.48 1.64
C ASP A 109 5.94 -4.13 2.01
N TYR A 110 7.19 -3.92 1.62
CA TYR A 110 7.91 -2.71 1.99
C TYR A 110 8.73 -2.12 0.85
N LYS A 111 9.07 -0.84 0.99
CA LYS A 111 9.95 -0.14 0.05
C LYS A 111 10.83 0.86 0.80
N THR A 112 12.14 0.69 0.71
CA THR A 112 13.13 1.55 1.39
C THR A 112 13.38 2.88 0.69
N LYS A 113 13.05 2.99 -0.62
CA LYS A 113 13.15 4.24 -1.37
C LYS A 113 12.02 5.19 -0.97
N LYS A 114 12.37 6.46 -0.76
CA LYS A 114 11.39 7.51 -0.41
C LYS A 114 10.30 7.65 -1.46
N ASP A 115 9.08 7.86 -0.98
CA ASP A 115 7.89 8.03 -1.80
C ASP A 115 7.01 9.14 -1.22
N LYS A 116 6.62 10.11 -2.04
CA LYS A 116 5.78 11.22 -1.59
C LYS A 116 4.29 10.86 -1.48
N THR A 117 3.93 9.62 -1.80
CA THR A 117 2.54 9.16 -1.77
C THR A 117 2.21 8.30 -0.55
N CYS A 118 3.19 8.06 0.32
CA CYS A 118 3.04 7.35 1.58
C CYS A 118 4.15 7.75 2.55
N GLU A 119 4.05 7.30 3.80
CA GLU A 119 5.11 7.45 4.81
C GLU A 119 6.35 6.67 4.38
N ASN A 120 7.52 7.22 4.70
CA ASN A 120 8.78 6.57 4.36
C ASN A 120 9.04 5.37 5.27
N PHE A 121 9.68 4.33 4.71
CA PHE A 121 10.14 3.18 5.47
C PHE A 121 11.01 3.58 6.68
N GLU A 122 10.75 2.94 7.81
CA GLU A 122 11.50 3.13 9.05
C GLU A 122 12.12 1.79 9.48
N PRO A 123 13.45 1.69 9.63
CA PRO A 123 14.10 0.46 10.11
C PRO A 123 13.68 0.11 11.54
N VAL A 124 13.31 -1.14 11.79
CA VAL A 124 12.86 -1.62 13.09
C VAL A 124 13.84 -2.64 13.66
N ARG A 125 14.32 -2.41 14.89
CA ARG A 125 15.16 -3.39 15.60
C ARG A 125 14.30 -4.52 16.17
N CYS A 126 14.65 -5.75 15.82
CA CYS A 126 13.95 -6.95 16.27
C CYS A 126 14.94 -8.11 16.50
N HIS A 127 14.49 -9.16 17.18
CA HIS A 127 15.24 -10.41 17.31
C HIS A 127 15.02 -11.32 16.10
N THR A 128 13.81 -11.29 15.54
CA THR A 128 13.44 -12.06 14.35
C THR A 128 12.76 -11.15 13.35
N LEU A 129 13.19 -11.25 12.09
CA LEU A 129 12.59 -10.56 10.96
C LEU A 129 11.85 -11.57 10.08
N VAL A 130 10.56 -11.33 9.84
CA VAL A 130 9.75 -12.02 8.83
C VAL A 130 9.54 -11.03 7.69
N THR A 131 10.12 -11.32 6.53
CA THR A 131 10.18 -10.37 5.42
C THR A 131 9.73 -10.98 4.12
N GLU A 132 9.14 -10.16 3.24
CA GLU A 132 8.96 -10.49 1.83
C GLU A 132 10.31 -10.54 1.11
N ALA A 133 10.35 -11.18 -0.06
CA ALA A 133 11.52 -11.26 -0.92
C ALA A 133 11.15 -11.22 -2.42
N THR A 134 10.11 -10.50 -2.78
CA THR A 134 9.57 -10.41 -4.15
C THR A 134 10.64 -10.06 -5.18
N PHE A 135 11.52 -9.13 -4.84
CA PHE A 135 12.65 -8.70 -5.65
C PHE A 135 14.01 -9.05 -5.02
N GLY A 136 14.06 -10.12 -4.21
CA GLY A 136 15.25 -10.52 -3.46
C GLY A 136 16.39 -11.12 -4.32
N LEU A 137 16.12 -11.49 -5.59
CA LEU A 137 17.15 -12.01 -6.47
C LEU A 137 17.93 -10.86 -7.16
N PRO A 138 19.27 -10.98 -7.32
CA PRO A 138 20.11 -9.94 -7.94
C PRO A 138 19.74 -9.58 -9.37
N VAL A 139 18.99 -10.41 -10.08
CA VAL A 139 18.49 -10.14 -11.43
C VAL A 139 17.48 -8.97 -11.47
N PHE A 140 16.80 -8.70 -10.36
CA PHE A 140 15.84 -7.60 -10.24
C PHE A 140 16.54 -6.27 -9.97
N GLN A 141 17.08 -5.68 -11.02
CA GLN A 141 17.66 -4.33 -10.97
C GLN A 141 16.63 -3.31 -11.43
N HIS A 142 16.24 -2.43 -10.53
CA HIS A 142 15.27 -1.38 -10.83
C HIS A 142 15.99 -0.10 -11.26
N PRO A 143 15.70 0.45 -12.47
CA PRO A 143 16.24 1.72 -12.90
C PRO A 143 15.77 2.87 -12.01
N ASN A 144 16.43 4.01 -12.14
CA ASN A 144 16.00 5.21 -11.42
C ASN A 144 14.64 5.68 -11.94
N GLU A 145 13.65 5.77 -11.04
CA GLU A 145 12.27 6.13 -11.38
C GLU A 145 12.14 7.50 -12.05
N HIS A 146 12.94 8.48 -11.65
CA HIS A 146 12.90 9.81 -12.27
C HIS A 146 13.37 9.78 -13.73
N ASN A 147 14.33 8.91 -14.04
CA ASN A 147 14.80 8.73 -15.42
C ASN A 147 13.71 8.05 -16.28
N GLU A 148 12.99 7.08 -15.72
CA GLU A 148 11.89 6.43 -16.44
C GLU A 148 10.72 7.41 -16.70
N ILE A 149 10.38 8.25 -15.74
CA ILE A 149 9.38 9.32 -15.95
C ILE A 149 9.85 10.33 -17.00
N LYS A 150 11.14 10.72 -17.00
CA LYS A 150 11.68 11.60 -18.05
C LYS A 150 11.55 10.99 -19.45
N LYS A 151 11.78 9.67 -19.62
CA LYS A 151 11.56 8.97 -20.89
C LYS A 151 10.09 9.07 -21.34
N LEU A 152 9.14 8.83 -20.41
CA LEU A 152 7.71 8.98 -20.68
C LEU A 152 7.37 10.41 -21.12
N LEU A 153 7.83 11.42 -20.38
CA LEU A 153 7.56 12.83 -20.71
C LEU A 153 8.19 13.25 -22.03
N ARG A 154 9.40 12.76 -22.33
CA ARG A 154 10.03 12.97 -23.65
C ARG A 154 9.21 12.33 -24.78
N SER A 155 8.68 11.13 -24.57
CA SER A 155 7.79 10.49 -25.54
C SER A 155 6.53 11.31 -25.81
N LEU A 156 5.91 11.86 -24.76
CA LEU A 156 4.75 12.77 -24.88
C LEU A 156 5.08 14.03 -25.67
N GLN A 157 6.30 14.56 -25.56
CA GLN A 157 6.76 15.73 -26.33
C GLN A 157 7.03 15.40 -27.80
N LEU A 158 7.61 14.23 -28.07
CA LEU A 158 7.95 13.80 -29.44
C LEU A 158 6.72 13.35 -30.23
N PHE A 159 5.70 12.85 -29.54
CA PHE A 159 4.49 12.30 -30.15
C PHE A 159 3.21 12.89 -29.54
N PRO A 160 3.02 14.22 -29.61
CA PRO A 160 1.91 14.89 -28.88
C PRO A 160 0.53 14.48 -29.39
N GLU A 161 0.43 14.01 -30.64
CA GLU A 161 -0.83 13.56 -31.24
C GLU A 161 -1.18 12.10 -30.93
N ARG A 162 -0.26 11.38 -30.25
CA ARG A 162 -0.49 9.97 -29.91
C ARG A 162 -0.90 9.82 -28.44
N PRO A 163 -1.94 9.02 -28.14
CA PRO A 163 -2.23 8.68 -26.77
C PRO A 163 -1.12 7.77 -26.20
N HIS A 164 -0.71 8.04 -24.96
CA HIS A 164 0.25 7.21 -24.24
C HIS A 164 -0.51 6.45 -23.15
N LEU A 165 -0.47 5.13 -23.20
CA LEU A 165 -1.11 4.25 -22.23
C LEU A 165 -0.08 3.76 -21.22
N VAL A 166 -0.34 3.98 -19.92
CA VAL A 166 0.52 3.54 -18.82
C VAL A 166 -0.21 2.49 -18.00
N GLY A 167 0.23 1.23 -18.13
CA GLY A 167 -0.30 0.11 -17.35
C GLY A 167 0.21 0.14 -15.90
N VAL A 168 -0.70 0.16 -14.93
CA VAL A 168 -0.37 0.26 -13.50
C VAL A 168 -1.38 -0.47 -12.63
N TYR A 169 -0.97 -0.93 -11.46
CA TYR A 169 -1.90 -1.35 -10.40
C TYR A 169 -2.69 -0.15 -9.87
N ALA A 170 -3.99 -0.35 -9.64
CA ALA A 170 -4.91 0.72 -9.25
C ALA A 170 -4.58 1.35 -7.89
N LEU A 171 -4.01 0.57 -6.97
CA LEU A 171 -3.61 1.01 -5.64
C LEU A 171 -2.08 1.07 -5.53
N GLY A 172 -1.57 2.17 -5.04
CA GLY A 172 -0.16 2.42 -4.79
C GLY A 172 0.60 2.84 -6.06
N LYS A 173 0.76 1.97 -7.05
CA LYS A 173 1.58 2.24 -8.24
C LYS A 173 1.03 3.39 -9.10
N ALA A 174 -0.29 3.44 -9.30
CA ALA A 174 -0.92 4.53 -10.06
C ALA A 174 -0.64 5.89 -9.39
N GLN A 175 -0.90 6.02 -8.10
CA GLN A 175 -0.71 7.25 -7.35
C GLN A 175 0.76 7.66 -7.32
N ARG A 176 1.67 6.71 -7.15
CA ARG A 176 3.11 6.95 -7.19
C ARG A 176 3.56 7.49 -8.55
N ILE A 177 3.13 6.88 -9.66
CA ILE A 177 3.50 7.34 -11.01
C ILE A 177 2.95 8.74 -11.27
N ILE A 178 1.68 9.01 -10.92
CA ILE A 178 1.10 10.35 -11.02
C ILE A 178 1.94 11.34 -10.19
N GLY A 179 2.24 11.03 -8.94
CA GLY A 179 3.07 11.87 -8.08
C GLY A 179 4.46 12.14 -8.66
N LEU A 180 5.12 11.12 -9.23
CA LEU A 180 6.42 11.27 -9.89
C LEU A 180 6.34 12.16 -11.15
N ILE A 181 5.28 12.04 -11.94
CA ILE A 181 5.01 12.90 -13.11
C ILE A 181 4.86 14.35 -12.65
N ARG A 182 4.11 14.61 -11.57
CA ARG A 182 3.96 15.96 -10.98
C ARG A 182 5.28 16.54 -10.46
N GLN A 183 6.13 15.72 -9.88
CA GLN A 183 7.48 16.15 -9.46
C GLN A 183 8.36 16.61 -10.63
N GLN A 184 8.09 16.14 -11.85
CA GLN A 184 8.75 16.62 -13.08
C GLN A 184 8.05 17.86 -13.69
N ARG A 185 7.18 18.55 -12.93
CA ARG A 185 6.44 19.77 -13.34
C ARG A 185 5.49 19.54 -14.54
N TYR A 186 4.98 18.34 -14.70
CA TYR A 186 3.94 18.08 -15.70
C TYR A 186 2.57 18.42 -15.09
N ASP A 187 2.03 19.58 -15.45
CA ASP A 187 0.79 20.12 -14.85
C ASP A 187 -0.47 19.86 -15.70
N LYS A 188 -0.30 19.24 -16.89
CA LYS A 188 -1.45 18.89 -17.74
C LYS A 188 -2.32 17.84 -17.07
N GLU A 189 -3.59 17.82 -17.46
CA GLU A 189 -4.56 16.84 -16.97
C GLU A 189 -4.14 15.40 -17.32
N ILE A 190 -4.31 14.49 -16.35
CA ILE A 190 -4.05 13.05 -16.53
C ILE A 190 -5.40 12.35 -16.53
N PHE A 191 -5.66 11.58 -17.59
CA PHE A 191 -6.88 10.78 -17.67
C PHE A 191 -6.66 9.42 -17.01
N ILE A 192 -7.57 9.01 -16.14
CA ILE A 192 -7.47 7.78 -15.38
C ILE A 192 -8.64 6.84 -15.69
N HIS A 193 -8.39 5.53 -15.61
CA HIS A 193 -9.47 4.55 -15.64
C HIS A 193 -10.37 4.67 -14.41
N GLY A 194 -11.67 4.40 -14.55
CA GLY A 194 -12.65 4.56 -13.45
C GLY A 194 -12.34 3.78 -12.18
N ALA A 195 -11.64 2.65 -12.28
CA ALA A 195 -11.20 1.87 -11.12
C ALA A 195 -10.22 2.61 -10.20
N LEU A 196 -9.50 3.63 -10.72
CA LEU A 196 -8.56 4.43 -9.95
C LEU A 196 -9.22 5.60 -9.23
N GLU A 197 -10.39 6.05 -9.69
CA GLU A 197 -10.99 7.32 -9.28
C GLU A 197 -11.18 7.43 -7.76
N LYS A 198 -11.85 6.45 -7.15
CA LYS A 198 -12.09 6.45 -5.70
C LYS A 198 -10.79 6.43 -4.90
N LEU A 199 -9.81 5.64 -5.33
CA LEU A 199 -8.51 5.53 -4.66
C LEU A 199 -7.69 6.82 -4.80
N CYS A 200 -7.62 7.41 -6.00
CA CYS A 200 -6.93 8.69 -6.21
C CYS A 200 -7.55 9.82 -5.39
N ASN A 201 -8.88 9.89 -5.34
CA ASN A 201 -9.60 10.87 -4.51
C ASN A 201 -9.31 10.64 -3.01
N TYR A 202 -9.20 9.40 -2.56
CA TYR A 202 -8.84 9.10 -1.19
C TYR A 202 -7.41 9.56 -0.87
N TYR A 203 -6.44 9.31 -1.76
CA TYR A 203 -5.07 9.81 -1.59
C TYR A 203 -5.03 11.35 -1.48
N ILE A 204 -5.82 12.07 -2.30
CA ILE A 204 -5.93 13.54 -2.19
C ILE A 204 -6.52 13.95 -0.82
N LYS A 205 -7.55 13.24 -0.34
CA LYS A 205 -8.15 13.50 0.99
C LYS A 205 -7.12 13.33 2.11
N GLU A 206 -6.17 12.42 1.96
CA GLU A 206 -5.04 12.22 2.88
C GLU A 206 -3.81 13.09 2.50
N ASN A 207 -4.04 14.24 1.82
CA ASN A 207 -3.05 15.27 1.46
C ASN A 207 -1.94 14.83 0.49
N VAL A 208 -2.14 13.77 -0.27
CA VAL A 208 -1.21 13.38 -1.34
C VAL A 208 -1.49 14.19 -2.60
N PHE A 209 -0.49 14.93 -3.05
CA PHE A 209 -0.64 15.78 -4.25
C PHE A 209 -0.57 14.96 -5.55
N LEU A 210 -1.71 14.81 -6.22
CA LEU A 210 -1.83 14.14 -7.52
C LEU A 210 -2.12 15.11 -8.69
N GLY A 211 -2.40 16.40 -8.40
CA GLY A 211 -2.75 17.40 -9.41
C GLY A 211 -4.07 17.11 -10.12
N LYS A 212 -4.26 17.66 -11.31
CA LYS A 212 -5.51 17.51 -12.08
C LYS A 212 -5.57 16.14 -12.75
N PHE A 213 -6.64 15.41 -12.52
CA PHE A 213 -6.97 14.19 -13.28
C PHE A 213 -8.48 14.10 -13.49
N SER A 214 -8.90 13.39 -14.50
CA SER A 214 -10.30 13.06 -14.76
C SER A 214 -10.45 11.64 -15.24
N LYS A 215 -11.66 11.10 -15.05
CA LYS A 215 -12.02 9.79 -15.54
C LYS A 215 -12.11 9.81 -17.05
N THR A 216 -11.41 8.88 -17.71
CA THR A 216 -11.57 8.70 -19.15
C THR A 216 -12.89 8.00 -19.47
N ASN A 217 -13.57 8.52 -20.48
CA ASN A 217 -14.59 7.75 -21.19
C ASN A 217 -13.89 7.03 -22.34
N LEU A 218 -14.10 5.73 -22.49
CA LEU A 218 -13.49 4.89 -23.54
C LEU A 218 -13.67 5.44 -24.98
N LYS A 219 -14.53 6.44 -25.16
CA LYS A 219 -14.75 7.15 -26.42
C LYS A 219 -13.77 8.31 -26.67
N ASP A 220 -13.03 8.76 -25.66
CA ASP A 220 -12.10 9.87 -25.80
C ASP A 220 -10.73 9.37 -26.26
N LYS A 221 -10.40 9.63 -27.52
CA LYS A 221 -9.13 9.23 -28.17
C LYS A 221 -7.85 9.87 -27.57
N LYS A 222 -7.97 10.69 -26.51
CA LYS A 222 -6.84 11.41 -25.88
C LYS A 222 -6.44 10.87 -24.51
N ALA A 223 -6.97 9.75 -24.07
CA ALA A 223 -6.81 9.29 -22.70
C ALA A 223 -5.60 8.39 -22.47
N VAL A 224 -4.94 8.59 -21.35
CA VAL A 224 -3.70 7.90 -20.97
C VAL A 224 -3.79 7.42 -19.54
N SER A 225 -4.30 6.27 -19.29
CA SER A 225 -3.96 5.38 -18.15
C SER A 225 -4.80 4.12 -18.22
N TYR A 226 -4.16 2.99 -18.20
CA TYR A 226 -4.85 1.70 -18.16
C TYR A 226 -4.40 0.88 -16.98
N THR A 227 -5.36 0.35 -16.21
CA THR A 227 -5.08 -0.66 -15.19
C THR A 227 -5.28 -2.03 -15.75
N HIS A 228 -4.34 -2.93 -15.51
CA HIS A 228 -4.58 -4.37 -15.56
C HIS A 228 -4.41 -4.96 -14.16
N LEU A 229 -5.30 -5.91 -13.93
CA LEU A 229 -5.45 -6.77 -12.76
C LEU A 229 -4.17 -7.49 -12.39
#